data_57ab7e63419675543262b40bf64144d0
#
_entry.id   57ab7e63419675543262b40bf64144d0
#
_cell.length_a   1.000
_cell.length_b   1.000
_cell.length_c   1.000
_cell.angle_alpha   90.00
_cell.angle_beta   90.00
_cell.angle_gamma   90.00
#
_symmetry.space_group_name_H-M   'P 1'
#
loop_
_entity.id
_entity.type
_entity.pdbx_description
1 polymer ?
#
loop_
_entity_poly.entity_id
_entity_poly.type
_entity_poly.pdbx_seq_one_letter_code
_entity_poly.pdbx_strand_id
1 'polypeptide(L)'
;MSRTSRGRSAPRNLLASLTTLALLLTALLAVPLAAPHPVHAESNGVDQKPALGWSSWSYLRKNPTASAIEAQAAALRNSGLSAVGYDYVNVDDFWYQCPGSQGPDVDGYGRWVTDTSKFPSSGSTNGIQAVADYVHSLGLKFGLYVTPGISHQAVTLNTPILGTSYHADSIATSSSEKNYNCAGMVGIDYTKPGAQAFANSWANEFAGWGVDYVKIDGVGPSYVSDVQAWSTALRQTGRAIHLELSNQLSISDAATWQQYSNGWRTGDDVECYCGSGSYPLTDYNNVKLRFDQAATWQPFGNTGGWNDYDSIELGNGSNDGLTPAERQTQLSLWSLSASPLLLGSDLTSLDSTDLGYLKNTDVLAVDQDGVDAARISSDGVSQVFAKRESSGAYVIGLFNTNTSVAKNVSVSLLKLGLYGSANLTDLWTGASLGTASGSYTATSVPPGGVTLIRAVPTSGTGGTAEVVGSGSGKCLDVYDNGTDPGTRTELWSCGGGANQLWTPTSAGE
;
A
#
# COMPACT_ATOMS: atom_id res chain seq x y z
N MET A 1 -69.81 22.50 -66.37
CA MET A 1 -71.05 21.77 -66.12
C MET A 1 -70.76 20.50 -65.37
N SER A 2 -71.44 20.33 -64.23
CA SER A 2 -71.82 19.11 -63.51
C SER A 2 -70.75 18.33 -62.75
N ARG A 3 -70.59 18.43 -61.43
CA ARG A 3 -71.26 17.69 -60.32
C ARG A 3 -71.03 16.18 -60.42
N THR A 4 -70.55 15.45 -59.45
CA THR A 4 -70.83 15.15 -58.04
C THR A 4 -69.96 13.97 -57.67
N SER A 5 -69.65 13.43 -56.55
CA SER A 5 -69.95 13.60 -55.14
C SER A 5 -69.19 12.57 -54.33
N ARG A 6 -68.79 12.98 -53.17
CA ARG A 6 -68.63 12.24 -51.89
C ARG A 6 -68.32 10.75 -51.83
N GLY A 7 -67.31 10.46 -50.99
CA GLY A 7 -67.15 9.21 -50.23
C GLY A 7 -66.06 9.33 -49.17
N ARG A 8 -66.48 9.59 -47.91
CA ARG A 8 -65.64 9.59 -46.72
C ARG A 8 -65.36 8.15 -46.31
N SER A 9 -64.12 7.85 -46.09
CA SER A 9 -63.72 6.79 -45.11
C SER A 9 -62.43 7.20 -44.33
N ALA A 10 -62.55 7.27 -43.03
CA ALA A 10 -61.55 7.73 -42.09
C ALA A 10 -60.46 6.70 -41.92
N PRO A 11 -59.21 7.11 -41.62
CA PRO A 11 -58.10 6.19 -41.31
C PRO A 11 -58.14 5.80 -39.83
N ARG A 12 -58.30 4.52 -39.61
CA ARG A 12 -58.25 3.88 -38.30
C ARG A 12 -57.00 3.05 -38.24
N ASN A 13 -55.76 3.64 -38.25
CA ASN A 13 -54.50 2.89 -38.02
C ASN A 13 -53.30 3.76 -37.61
N LEU A 14 -53.53 4.99 -37.08
CA LEU A 14 -52.40 5.83 -36.61
C LEU A 14 -52.21 5.85 -35.08
N LEU A 15 -53.07 5.20 -34.28
CA LEU A 15 -52.90 5.18 -32.82
C LEU A 15 -52.13 3.96 -32.27
N ALA A 16 -51.94 2.91 -33.07
CA ALA A 16 -51.20 1.70 -32.60
C ALA A 16 -49.68 1.82 -32.71
N SER A 17 -49.17 2.75 -33.54
CA SER A 17 -47.73 2.92 -33.76
C SER A 17 -47.07 3.89 -32.79
N LEU A 18 -47.78 4.71 -32.07
CA LEU A 18 -47.23 5.67 -31.10
C LEU A 18 -47.11 5.10 -29.70
N THR A 19 -47.87 4.07 -29.35
CA THR A 19 -47.75 3.39 -28.04
C THR A 19 -46.59 2.38 -27.96
N THR A 20 -46.19 1.78 -29.08
CA THR A 20 -45.03 0.89 -29.14
C THR A 20 -43.72 1.65 -29.15
N LEU A 21 -43.66 2.87 -29.64
CA LEU A 21 -42.45 3.69 -29.63
C LEU A 21 -42.19 4.32 -28.24
N ALA A 22 -43.24 4.63 -27.48
CA ALA A 22 -43.11 5.14 -26.10
C ALA A 22 -42.66 4.07 -25.11
N LEU A 23 -43.01 2.78 -25.31
CA LEU A 23 -42.57 1.65 -24.48
C LEU A 23 -41.16 1.22 -24.80
N LEU A 24 -40.61 1.47 -25.98
CA LEU A 24 -39.22 1.21 -26.34
C LEU A 24 -38.24 2.30 -25.84
N LEU A 25 -38.72 3.54 -25.68
CA LEU A 25 -37.86 4.62 -25.12
C LEU A 25 -37.74 4.57 -23.60
N THR A 26 -38.67 3.96 -22.88
CA THR A 26 -38.58 3.81 -21.42
C THR A 26 -37.76 2.59 -20.98
N ALA A 27 -37.49 1.64 -21.87
CA ALA A 27 -36.63 0.49 -21.59
C ALA A 27 -35.11 0.77 -21.77
N LEU A 28 -34.77 1.92 -22.37
CA LEU A 28 -33.32 2.29 -22.56
C LEU A 28 -32.77 3.20 -21.48
N LEU A 29 -33.48 3.54 -20.43
CA LEU A 29 -33.04 4.43 -19.36
C LEU A 29 -32.82 3.74 -18.00
N ALA A 30 -32.92 2.42 -17.96
CA ALA A 30 -32.53 1.63 -16.77
C ALA A 30 -31.35 0.74 -17.11
N VAL A 31 -30.20 1.33 -17.52
CA VAL A 31 -28.91 0.74 -17.23
C VAL A 31 -28.72 0.99 -15.74
N PRO A 32 -28.74 -0.03 -14.86
CA PRO A 32 -28.28 0.20 -13.51
C PRO A 32 -26.83 0.68 -13.68
N LEU A 33 -26.54 1.91 -13.27
CA LEU A 33 -25.19 2.30 -12.89
C LEU A 33 -24.84 1.29 -11.80
N ALA A 34 -24.17 0.19 -12.19
CA ALA A 34 -23.53 -0.68 -11.23
C ALA A 34 -22.65 0.26 -10.41
N ALA A 35 -22.98 0.42 -9.14
CA ALA A 35 -22.06 1.04 -8.22
C ALA A 35 -20.71 0.34 -8.43
N PRO A 36 -19.60 1.06 -8.56
CA PRO A 36 -18.32 0.42 -8.67
C PRO A 36 -18.23 -0.53 -7.47
N HIS A 37 -18.16 -1.83 -7.76
CA HIS A 37 -17.86 -2.80 -6.71
C HIS A 37 -16.53 -2.36 -6.11
N PRO A 38 -16.41 -2.31 -4.77
CA PRO A 38 -15.11 -2.09 -4.17
C PRO A 38 -14.18 -3.15 -4.76
N VAL A 39 -13.11 -2.70 -5.41
CA VAL A 39 -12.04 -3.60 -5.84
C VAL A 39 -11.46 -4.11 -4.55
N HIS A 40 -11.70 -5.38 -4.24
CA HIS A 40 -11.06 -6.02 -3.10
C HIS A 40 -9.61 -6.30 -3.49
N ALA A 41 -8.69 -6.06 -2.58
CA ALA A 41 -7.30 -6.48 -2.70
C ALA A 41 -7.21 -8.00 -2.92
N GLU A 42 -6.05 -8.48 -3.34
CA GLU A 42 -5.76 -9.89 -3.60
C GLU A 42 -6.28 -10.78 -2.44
N SER A 43 -7.22 -11.66 -2.72
CA SER A 43 -7.91 -12.43 -1.69
C SER A 43 -7.24 -13.78 -1.39
N ASN A 44 -5.91 -13.81 -1.31
CA ASN A 44 -5.12 -15.00 -1.03
C ASN A 44 -4.99 -15.35 0.47
N GLY A 45 -5.60 -14.53 1.34
CA GLY A 45 -5.66 -14.75 2.80
C GLY A 45 -4.47 -14.19 3.58
N VAL A 46 -3.47 -13.57 2.92
CA VAL A 46 -2.38 -12.83 3.57
C VAL A 46 -2.73 -11.35 3.71
N ASP A 47 -1.91 -10.63 4.44
CA ASP A 47 -1.94 -9.15 4.58
C ASP A 47 -3.28 -8.57 5.01
N GLN A 48 -3.93 -9.26 5.94
CA GLN A 48 -5.09 -8.69 6.63
C GLN A 48 -4.73 -7.42 7.43
N LYS A 49 -3.42 -7.23 7.65
CA LYS A 49 -2.76 -6.06 8.21
C LYS A 49 -1.48 -5.80 7.42
N PRO A 50 -0.93 -4.57 7.42
CA PRO A 50 0.35 -4.30 6.78
C PRO A 50 1.46 -5.23 7.29
N ALA A 51 2.32 -5.69 6.39
CA ALA A 51 3.44 -6.56 6.73
C ALA A 51 4.49 -5.82 7.58
N LEU A 52 5.02 -6.49 8.61
CA LEU A 52 6.16 -6.00 9.37
C LEU A 52 7.33 -6.98 9.23
N GLY A 53 8.55 -6.45 9.05
CA GLY A 53 9.70 -7.32 8.87
C GLY A 53 11.00 -6.58 8.59
N TRP A 54 11.85 -7.22 7.83
CA TRP A 54 13.15 -6.71 7.40
C TRP A 54 13.41 -7.08 5.94
N SER A 55 14.09 -6.20 5.20
CA SER A 55 14.54 -6.43 3.84
C SER A 55 16.04 -6.21 3.71
N SER A 56 16.70 -7.03 2.89
CA SER A 56 18.16 -7.01 2.79
C SER A 56 18.73 -5.83 2.00
N TRP A 57 17.89 -5.14 1.18
CA TRP A 57 18.41 -4.20 0.19
C TRP A 57 19.16 -3.02 0.80
N SER A 58 18.55 -2.28 1.72
CA SER A 58 19.09 -1.02 2.21
C SER A 58 20.43 -1.19 2.93
N TYR A 59 20.61 -2.29 3.67
CA TYR A 59 21.85 -2.56 4.41
C TYR A 59 22.84 -3.48 3.67
N LEU A 60 22.40 -4.65 3.21
CA LEU A 60 23.31 -5.62 2.59
C LEU A 60 23.64 -5.30 1.13
N ARG A 61 22.79 -4.53 0.46
CA ARG A 61 22.98 -4.15 -0.94
C ARG A 61 23.24 -5.38 -1.84
N LYS A 62 24.35 -5.34 -2.57
CA LYS A 62 24.76 -6.38 -3.52
C LYS A 62 25.39 -7.63 -2.87
N ASN A 63 25.44 -7.67 -1.55
CA ASN A 63 26.15 -8.70 -0.82
C ASN A 63 25.28 -9.54 0.15
N PRO A 64 24.06 -9.95 -0.22
CA PRO A 64 23.32 -10.89 0.60
C PRO A 64 24.04 -12.24 0.58
N THR A 65 24.25 -12.79 1.77
CA THR A 65 24.79 -14.17 1.93
C THR A 65 23.92 -14.93 2.93
N ALA A 66 23.89 -16.25 2.84
CA ALA A 66 23.16 -17.08 3.79
C ALA A 66 23.45 -16.69 5.23
N SER A 67 24.73 -16.60 5.61
CA SER A 67 25.14 -16.24 6.97
C SER A 67 24.72 -14.83 7.40
N ALA A 68 24.73 -13.85 6.47
CA ALA A 68 24.28 -12.50 6.79
C ALA A 68 22.75 -12.46 7.00
N ILE A 69 21.99 -13.12 6.14
CA ILE A 69 20.51 -13.21 6.28
C ILE A 69 20.13 -13.94 7.57
N GLU A 70 20.78 -15.07 7.88
CA GLU A 70 20.55 -15.81 9.12
C GLU A 70 20.88 -14.98 10.36
N ALA A 71 21.95 -14.16 10.32
CA ALA A 71 22.29 -13.25 11.40
C ALA A 71 21.22 -12.17 11.61
N GLN A 72 20.67 -11.58 10.53
CA GLN A 72 19.57 -10.60 10.60
C GLN A 72 18.30 -11.25 11.15
N ALA A 73 17.94 -12.46 10.69
CA ALA A 73 16.80 -13.21 11.19
C ALA A 73 16.92 -13.52 12.70
N ALA A 74 18.11 -13.98 13.14
CA ALA A 74 18.40 -14.20 14.55
C ALA A 74 18.29 -12.90 15.37
N ALA A 75 18.80 -11.78 14.84
CA ALA A 75 18.71 -10.47 15.49
C ALA A 75 17.26 -9.99 15.58
N LEU A 76 16.47 -10.15 14.52
CA LEU A 76 15.02 -9.84 14.53
C LEU A 76 14.29 -10.59 15.66
N ARG A 77 14.61 -11.87 15.83
CA ARG A 77 14.05 -12.70 16.91
C ARG A 77 14.53 -12.27 18.29
N ASN A 78 15.84 -12.09 18.44
CA ASN A 78 16.51 -11.88 19.74
C ASN A 78 16.30 -10.46 20.30
N SER A 79 16.13 -9.45 19.45
CA SER A 79 15.83 -8.06 19.87
C SER A 79 14.42 -7.90 20.45
N GLY A 80 13.55 -8.90 20.23
CA GLY A 80 12.15 -8.86 20.61
C GLY A 80 11.24 -8.11 19.61
N LEU A 81 11.75 -7.73 18.44
CA LEU A 81 10.94 -7.15 17.35
C LEU A 81 9.89 -8.16 16.87
N SER A 82 10.23 -9.44 16.76
CA SER A 82 9.27 -10.48 16.40
C SER A 82 8.11 -10.63 17.40
N ALA A 83 8.33 -10.29 18.67
CA ALA A 83 7.29 -10.34 19.70
C ALA A 83 6.24 -9.22 19.54
N VAL A 84 6.55 -8.16 18.80
CA VAL A 84 5.64 -7.06 18.48
C VAL A 84 5.17 -7.06 17.02
N GLY A 85 5.41 -8.16 16.27
CA GLY A 85 4.81 -8.42 14.99
C GLY A 85 5.73 -8.40 13.76
N TYR A 86 7.02 -8.03 13.90
CA TYR A 86 7.96 -8.10 12.79
C TYR A 86 8.31 -9.56 12.50
N ASP A 87 7.78 -10.13 11.43
CA ASP A 87 7.90 -11.55 11.14
C ASP A 87 8.48 -11.89 9.75
N TYR A 88 8.58 -10.94 8.82
CA TYR A 88 9.17 -11.18 7.51
C TYR A 88 10.68 -10.94 7.49
N VAL A 89 11.41 -11.81 6.78
CA VAL A 89 12.85 -11.68 6.44
C VAL A 89 12.96 -11.83 4.93
N ASN A 90 13.11 -10.71 4.22
CA ASN A 90 13.06 -10.66 2.77
C ASN A 90 14.47 -10.52 2.18
N VAL A 91 14.87 -11.46 1.33
CA VAL A 91 16.07 -11.39 0.51
C VAL A 91 15.75 -10.68 -0.80
N ASP A 92 16.35 -9.52 -0.98
CA ASP A 92 16.24 -8.71 -2.19
C ASP A 92 17.17 -9.22 -3.30
N ASP A 93 17.52 -8.41 -4.27
CA ASP A 93 18.35 -8.75 -5.43
C ASP A 93 19.70 -9.39 -5.07
N PHE A 94 20.42 -9.93 -6.02
CA PHE A 94 21.75 -10.55 -5.90
C PHE A 94 21.82 -11.93 -5.24
N TRP A 95 20.70 -12.67 -5.11
CA TRP A 95 20.70 -14.03 -4.59
C TRP A 95 21.04 -15.11 -5.64
N TYR A 96 20.97 -14.77 -6.91
CA TYR A 96 21.14 -15.67 -8.07
C TYR A 96 22.45 -15.40 -8.83
N GLN A 97 22.90 -16.36 -9.62
CA GLN A 97 24.10 -16.23 -10.44
C GLN A 97 23.89 -15.29 -11.62
N CYS A 98 24.90 -14.44 -11.88
CA CYS A 98 24.91 -13.48 -12.95
C CYS A 98 26.17 -13.66 -13.82
N PRO A 99 26.14 -14.52 -14.85
CA PRO A 99 27.30 -14.83 -15.68
C PRO A 99 27.68 -13.71 -16.67
N GLY A 100 26.89 -12.63 -16.75
CA GLY A 100 27.17 -11.49 -17.63
C GLY A 100 26.01 -11.06 -18.51
N SER A 101 26.27 -10.74 -19.79
CA SER A 101 25.32 -10.11 -20.70
C SER A 101 24.15 -10.97 -21.17
N GLN A 102 24.17 -12.28 -20.89
CA GLN A 102 23.09 -13.20 -21.25
C GLN A 102 21.96 -13.24 -20.20
N GLY A 103 22.06 -12.42 -19.15
CA GLY A 103 21.12 -12.40 -18.05
C GLY A 103 21.47 -13.38 -16.93
N PRO A 104 20.57 -13.55 -15.95
CA PRO A 104 20.73 -14.55 -14.91
C PRO A 104 20.98 -15.95 -15.47
N ASP A 105 21.87 -16.69 -14.83
CA ASP A 105 22.08 -18.10 -15.14
C ASP A 105 20.80 -18.91 -14.83
N VAL A 106 20.54 -19.94 -15.61
CA VAL A 106 19.26 -20.65 -15.55
C VAL A 106 19.43 -22.17 -15.41
N ASP A 107 18.47 -22.77 -14.75
CA ASP A 107 18.33 -24.22 -14.66
C ASP A 107 17.81 -24.84 -15.99
N GLY A 108 17.59 -26.14 -16.00
CA GLY A 108 17.09 -26.85 -17.17
C GLY A 108 15.68 -26.45 -17.65
N TYR A 109 14.99 -25.57 -16.91
CA TYR A 109 13.65 -25.06 -17.23
C TYR A 109 13.59 -23.54 -17.38
N GLY A 110 14.76 -22.88 -17.42
CA GLY A 110 14.85 -21.43 -17.64
C GLY A 110 14.66 -20.57 -16.39
N ARG A 111 14.64 -21.15 -15.20
CA ARG A 111 14.54 -20.42 -13.92
C ARG A 111 15.94 -20.09 -13.39
N TRP A 112 16.04 -18.98 -12.63
CA TRP A 112 17.36 -18.52 -12.15
C TRP A 112 18.01 -19.50 -11.17
N VAL A 113 19.31 -19.65 -11.31
CA VAL A 113 20.13 -20.53 -10.45
C VAL A 113 20.64 -19.74 -9.26
N THR A 114 20.48 -20.29 -8.06
CA THR A 114 21.01 -19.72 -6.83
C THR A 114 22.53 -19.53 -6.92
N ASP A 115 23.02 -18.38 -6.48
CA ASP A 115 24.46 -18.15 -6.32
C ASP A 115 25.00 -18.96 -5.13
N THR A 116 25.57 -20.12 -5.41
CA THR A 116 26.08 -21.04 -4.40
C THR A 116 27.31 -20.52 -3.65
N SER A 117 27.98 -19.47 -4.14
CA SER A 117 29.05 -18.78 -3.43
C SER A 117 28.51 -17.93 -2.26
N LYS A 118 27.29 -17.44 -2.39
CA LYS A 118 26.57 -16.66 -1.37
C LYS A 118 25.62 -17.52 -0.54
N PHE A 119 24.95 -18.45 -1.19
CA PHE A 119 23.94 -19.33 -0.62
C PHE A 119 24.33 -20.80 -0.90
N PRO A 120 25.29 -21.36 -0.16
CA PRO A 120 25.78 -22.72 -0.40
C PRO A 120 24.69 -23.75 -0.12
N SER A 121 24.60 -24.76 -0.99
CA SER A 121 23.69 -25.89 -0.78
C SER A 121 24.06 -26.69 0.46
N SER A 122 23.06 -27.20 1.17
CA SER A 122 23.22 -28.12 2.30
C SER A 122 22.81 -29.54 1.89
N GLY A 123 23.77 -30.35 1.52
CA GLY A 123 23.50 -31.66 0.91
C GLY A 123 22.76 -31.51 -0.43
N SER A 124 21.54 -32.05 -0.54
CA SER A 124 20.67 -31.89 -1.69
C SER A 124 19.73 -30.69 -1.62
N THR A 125 19.73 -29.96 -0.49
CA THR A 125 18.87 -28.79 -0.26
C THR A 125 19.48 -27.56 -0.93
N ASN A 126 18.70 -26.85 -1.72
CA ASN A 126 19.09 -25.57 -2.32
C ASN A 126 19.45 -24.55 -1.22
N GLY A 127 20.46 -23.69 -1.47
CA GLY A 127 20.94 -22.74 -0.46
C GLY A 127 19.88 -21.72 -0.04
N ILE A 128 19.01 -21.27 -0.93
CA ILE A 128 17.88 -20.40 -0.58
C ILE A 128 16.85 -21.15 0.29
N GLN A 129 16.53 -22.40 -0.05
CA GLN A 129 15.66 -23.23 0.77
C GLN A 129 16.26 -23.45 2.18
N ALA A 130 17.56 -23.69 2.28
CA ALA A 130 18.21 -23.85 3.58
C ALA A 130 18.08 -22.60 4.46
N VAL A 131 18.21 -21.41 3.87
CA VAL A 131 17.97 -20.13 4.59
C VAL A 131 16.51 -19.96 4.97
N ALA A 132 15.56 -20.31 4.07
CA ALA A 132 14.14 -20.27 4.38
C ALA A 132 13.80 -21.21 5.56
N ASP A 133 14.32 -22.44 5.55
CA ASP A 133 14.14 -23.40 6.64
C ASP A 133 14.69 -22.86 7.98
N TYR A 134 15.86 -22.18 7.95
CA TYR A 134 16.40 -21.53 9.14
C TYR A 134 15.48 -20.41 9.64
N VAL A 135 15.04 -19.51 8.76
CA VAL A 135 14.11 -18.41 9.09
C VAL A 135 12.83 -18.96 9.72
N HIS A 136 12.25 -19.99 9.12
CA HIS A 136 11.06 -20.67 9.65
C HIS A 136 11.32 -21.32 11.01
N SER A 137 12.52 -21.86 11.25
CA SER A 137 12.87 -22.44 12.56
C SER A 137 12.83 -21.42 13.70
N LEU A 138 12.97 -20.12 13.37
CA LEU A 138 12.82 -19.01 14.30
C LEU A 138 11.37 -18.54 14.47
N GLY A 139 10.40 -19.15 13.74
CA GLY A 139 9.01 -18.73 13.71
C GLY A 139 8.77 -17.48 12.87
N LEU A 140 9.65 -17.19 11.91
CA LEU A 140 9.57 -16.06 10.99
C LEU A 140 9.16 -16.52 9.60
N LYS A 141 8.87 -15.60 8.70
CA LYS A 141 8.50 -15.81 7.30
C LYS A 141 9.65 -15.39 6.39
N PHE A 142 9.76 -16.04 5.23
CA PHE A 142 10.85 -15.82 4.30
C PHE A 142 10.36 -15.24 2.98
N GLY A 143 11.02 -14.17 2.49
CA GLY A 143 10.71 -13.54 1.21
C GLY A 143 11.87 -13.57 0.23
N LEU A 144 11.53 -13.50 -1.06
CA LEU A 144 12.50 -13.54 -2.16
C LEU A 144 12.11 -12.56 -3.28
N TYR A 145 13.11 -12.15 -4.06
CA TYR A 145 13.04 -11.14 -5.11
C TYR A 145 13.07 -11.75 -6.51
N VAL A 146 12.36 -11.15 -7.46
CA VAL A 146 12.47 -11.40 -8.90
C VAL A 146 12.24 -10.11 -9.70
N THR A 147 12.50 -10.16 -11.01
CA THR A 147 12.09 -9.14 -11.99
C THR A 147 11.18 -9.75 -13.06
N PRO A 148 10.37 -8.94 -13.77
CA PRO A 148 9.56 -9.43 -14.89
C PRO A 148 10.39 -10.06 -16.01
N GLY A 149 9.74 -10.89 -16.83
CA GLY A 149 10.33 -11.45 -18.05
C GLY A 149 11.03 -12.79 -17.85
N ILE A 150 11.87 -13.14 -18.83
CA ILE A 150 12.66 -14.38 -18.90
C ILE A 150 14.12 -14.05 -19.23
N SER A 151 15.07 -14.81 -18.66
CA SER A 151 16.49 -14.65 -18.98
C SER A 151 16.75 -14.92 -20.47
N HIS A 152 17.52 -14.05 -21.11
CA HIS A 152 17.97 -14.25 -22.49
C HIS A 152 18.78 -15.54 -22.63
N GLN A 153 19.45 -16.00 -21.57
CA GLN A 153 20.12 -17.29 -21.55
C GLN A 153 19.12 -18.45 -21.74
N ALA A 154 17.95 -18.40 -21.07
CA ALA A 154 16.90 -19.41 -21.25
C ALA A 154 16.42 -19.47 -22.71
N VAL A 155 16.27 -18.31 -23.34
CA VAL A 155 15.86 -18.19 -24.75
C VAL A 155 16.95 -18.73 -25.68
N THR A 156 18.22 -18.38 -25.43
CA THR A 156 19.36 -18.84 -26.22
C THR A 156 19.56 -20.36 -26.14
N LEU A 157 19.40 -20.92 -24.95
CA LEU A 157 19.46 -22.38 -24.74
C LEU A 157 18.17 -23.09 -25.17
N ASN A 158 17.14 -22.32 -25.44
CA ASN A 158 15.80 -22.78 -25.76
C ASN A 158 15.29 -23.83 -24.75
N THR A 159 15.36 -23.49 -23.46
CA THR A 159 15.00 -24.42 -22.40
C THR A 159 13.53 -24.84 -22.48
N PRO A 160 13.21 -26.13 -22.20
CA PRO A 160 11.83 -26.58 -22.15
C PRO A 160 11.09 -25.91 -21.00
N ILE A 161 9.81 -25.61 -21.19
CA ILE A 161 8.91 -25.12 -20.13
C ILE A 161 8.33 -26.34 -19.41
N LEU A 162 8.58 -26.42 -18.10
CA LEU A 162 8.23 -27.56 -17.27
C LEU A 162 6.75 -27.96 -17.42
N GLY A 163 6.51 -29.24 -17.68
CA GLY A 163 5.16 -29.81 -17.80
C GLY A 163 4.45 -29.53 -19.14
N THR A 164 5.15 -28.98 -20.12
CA THR A 164 4.60 -28.68 -21.46
C THR A 164 5.46 -29.20 -22.57
N SER A 165 4.99 -29.05 -23.83
CA SER A 165 5.79 -29.27 -25.02
C SER A 165 6.40 -27.99 -25.61
N TYR A 166 6.24 -26.86 -24.93
CA TYR A 166 6.73 -25.56 -25.36
C TYR A 166 8.14 -25.29 -24.82
N HIS A 167 8.81 -24.31 -25.43
CA HIS A 167 10.16 -23.89 -25.07
C HIS A 167 10.26 -22.38 -24.90
N ALA A 168 11.34 -21.90 -24.30
CA ALA A 168 11.56 -20.53 -23.92
C ALA A 168 11.44 -19.53 -25.08
N ASP A 169 11.94 -19.88 -26.27
CA ASP A 169 11.88 -19.05 -27.49
C ASP A 169 10.44 -18.81 -27.97
N SER A 170 9.52 -19.74 -27.69
CA SER A 170 8.12 -19.66 -28.14
C SER A 170 7.29 -18.65 -27.34
N ILE A 171 7.74 -18.25 -26.15
CA ILE A 171 7.05 -17.31 -25.26
C ILE A 171 7.77 -15.96 -25.11
N ALA A 172 9.05 -15.89 -25.49
CA ALA A 172 9.85 -14.67 -25.36
C ALA A 172 9.47 -13.63 -26.42
N THR A 173 9.56 -12.36 -26.03
CA THR A 173 9.48 -11.21 -26.94
C THR A 173 10.87 -10.70 -27.29
N SER A 174 10.96 -9.70 -28.19
CA SER A 174 12.21 -8.99 -28.46
C SER A 174 12.45 -7.77 -27.56
N SER A 175 11.53 -7.47 -26.65
CA SER A 175 11.69 -6.35 -25.72
C SER A 175 12.75 -6.68 -24.67
N SER A 176 13.65 -5.73 -24.40
CA SER A 176 14.60 -5.83 -23.29
C SER A 176 13.88 -5.46 -22.00
N GLU A 177 14.07 -6.26 -20.97
CA GLU A 177 13.50 -6.04 -19.64
C GLU A 177 14.60 -5.73 -18.63
N LYS A 178 14.20 -5.08 -17.51
CA LYS A 178 15.13 -4.70 -16.45
C LYS A 178 15.49 -5.90 -15.59
N ASN A 179 16.78 -5.96 -15.25
CA ASN A 179 17.29 -6.70 -14.11
C ASN A 179 18.47 -5.89 -13.58
N TYR A 180 18.48 -5.58 -12.30
CA TYR A 180 19.42 -4.61 -11.73
C TYR A 180 20.77 -5.23 -11.38
N ASN A 181 20.84 -6.55 -11.20
CA ASN A 181 22.10 -7.28 -11.03
C ASN A 181 22.72 -7.67 -12.38
N CYS A 182 21.89 -8.22 -13.27
CA CYS A 182 22.30 -8.78 -14.55
C CYS A 182 21.58 -8.09 -15.71
N ALA A 183 22.28 -7.68 -16.75
CA ALA A 183 21.63 -7.38 -18.02
C ALA A 183 21.06 -8.66 -18.67
N GLY A 184 20.23 -8.53 -19.69
CA GLY A 184 19.83 -9.67 -20.54
C GLY A 184 18.56 -10.39 -20.06
N MET A 185 17.58 -9.68 -19.55
CA MET A 185 16.19 -10.13 -19.48
C MET A 185 15.43 -9.69 -20.73
N VAL A 186 14.46 -10.49 -21.16
CA VAL A 186 13.53 -10.18 -22.26
C VAL A 186 12.09 -10.42 -21.79
N GLY A 187 11.14 -9.75 -22.44
CA GLY A 187 9.72 -9.86 -22.09
C GLY A 187 9.12 -11.23 -22.41
N ILE A 188 8.00 -11.52 -21.78
CA ILE A 188 7.17 -12.70 -22.04
C ILE A 188 5.86 -12.25 -22.70
N ASP A 189 5.45 -12.91 -23.75
CA ASP A 189 4.12 -12.77 -24.35
C ASP A 189 3.16 -13.78 -23.70
N TYR A 190 2.41 -13.32 -22.71
CA TYR A 190 1.45 -14.16 -21.98
C TYR A 190 0.23 -14.59 -22.80
N THR A 191 0.10 -14.14 -24.04
CA THR A 191 -0.89 -14.71 -24.99
C THR A 191 -0.44 -16.03 -25.61
N LYS A 192 0.84 -16.37 -25.48
CA LYS A 192 1.44 -17.59 -26.06
C LYS A 192 1.18 -18.80 -25.15
N PRO A 193 0.88 -19.96 -25.77
CA PRO A 193 0.84 -21.22 -25.04
C PRO A 193 2.19 -21.48 -24.34
N GLY A 194 2.13 -21.88 -23.05
CA GLY A 194 3.32 -22.14 -22.24
C GLY A 194 3.74 -20.99 -21.35
N ALA A 195 3.40 -19.72 -21.66
CA ALA A 195 3.84 -18.56 -20.88
C ALA A 195 3.35 -18.62 -19.40
N GLN A 196 2.06 -18.91 -19.18
CA GLN A 196 1.55 -19.09 -17.83
C GLN A 196 2.18 -20.31 -17.11
N ALA A 197 2.47 -21.39 -17.84
CA ALA A 197 3.14 -22.56 -17.27
C ALA A 197 4.57 -22.24 -16.83
N PHE A 198 5.27 -21.35 -17.52
CA PHE A 198 6.57 -20.85 -17.10
C PHE A 198 6.48 -20.12 -15.76
N ALA A 199 5.56 -19.14 -15.60
CA ALA A 199 5.32 -18.47 -14.33
C ALA A 199 4.91 -19.44 -13.22
N ASN A 200 4.03 -20.43 -13.54
CA ASN A 200 3.63 -21.46 -12.58
C ASN A 200 4.82 -22.29 -12.11
N SER A 201 5.79 -22.59 -12.98
CA SER A 201 6.99 -23.36 -12.61
C SER A 201 7.86 -22.63 -11.58
N TRP A 202 7.99 -21.31 -11.71
CA TRP A 202 8.66 -20.44 -10.75
C TRP A 202 7.94 -20.42 -9.39
N ALA A 203 6.63 -20.15 -9.41
CA ALA A 203 5.83 -20.10 -8.19
C ALA A 203 5.85 -21.44 -7.43
N ASN A 204 5.81 -22.56 -8.14
CA ASN A 204 5.92 -23.89 -7.53
C ASN A 204 7.29 -24.14 -6.92
N GLU A 205 8.37 -23.65 -7.54
CA GLU A 205 9.72 -23.74 -6.98
C GLU A 205 9.83 -22.92 -5.69
N PHE A 206 9.36 -21.66 -5.70
CA PHE A 206 9.35 -20.81 -4.52
C PHE A 206 8.49 -21.38 -3.40
N ALA A 207 7.31 -21.89 -3.71
CA ALA A 207 6.48 -22.57 -2.73
C ALA A 207 7.19 -23.82 -2.16
N GLY A 208 7.92 -24.57 -3.00
CA GLY A 208 8.74 -25.71 -2.60
C GLY A 208 9.93 -25.33 -1.70
N TRP A 209 10.49 -24.13 -1.86
CA TRP A 209 11.53 -23.58 -0.98
C TRP A 209 10.97 -22.94 0.29
N GLY A 210 9.65 -22.87 0.43
CA GLY A 210 9.02 -22.28 1.60
C GLY A 210 8.91 -20.76 1.57
N VAL A 211 8.97 -20.13 0.39
CA VAL A 211 8.82 -18.68 0.24
C VAL A 211 7.40 -18.25 0.65
N ASP A 212 7.30 -17.19 1.48
CA ASP A 212 6.05 -16.59 1.98
C ASP A 212 5.78 -15.21 1.37
N TYR A 213 6.77 -14.62 0.70
CA TYR A 213 6.71 -13.27 0.14
C TYR A 213 7.52 -13.21 -1.15
N VAL A 214 6.95 -12.69 -2.21
CA VAL A 214 7.65 -12.47 -3.48
C VAL A 214 7.59 -11.00 -3.85
N LYS A 215 8.75 -10.35 -3.99
CA LYS A 215 8.87 -9.00 -4.54
C LYS A 215 9.20 -9.09 -6.03
N ILE A 216 8.34 -8.50 -6.86
CA ILE A 216 8.64 -8.31 -8.29
C ILE A 216 9.08 -6.86 -8.48
N ASP A 217 10.33 -6.64 -8.87
CA ASP A 217 10.93 -5.33 -9.03
C ASP A 217 10.97 -4.87 -10.49
N GLY A 218 10.95 -3.55 -10.71
CA GLY A 218 10.94 -2.94 -12.05
C GLY A 218 9.59 -2.98 -12.74
N VAL A 219 8.51 -3.19 -12.00
CA VAL A 219 7.13 -3.20 -12.53
C VAL A 219 6.69 -1.79 -12.92
N GLY A 220 6.05 -1.66 -14.06
CA GLY A 220 5.44 -0.42 -14.53
C GLY A 220 4.16 -0.72 -15.35
N PRO A 221 3.55 0.27 -16.00
CA PRO A 221 2.28 0.09 -16.72
C PRO A 221 2.30 -0.99 -17.79
N SER A 222 3.47 -1.26 -18.39
CA SER A 222 3.63 -2.30 -19.42
C SER A 222 3.63 -3.72 -18.88
N TYR A 223 3.70 -3.92 -17.56
CA TYR A 223 3.86 -5.23 -16.92
C TYR A 223 2.58 -5.80 -16.30
N VAL A 224 1.41 -5.25 -16.66
CA VAL A 224 0.12 -5.75 -16.14
C VAL A 224 -0.05 -7.26 -16.38
N SER A 225 0.33 -7.75 -17.56
CA SER A 225 0.25 -9.19 -17.88
C SER A 225 1.19 -10.05 -17.04
N ASP A 226 2.39 -9.53 -16.73
CA ASP A 226 3.34 -10.20 -15.83
C ASP A 226 2.76 -10.33 -14.42
N VAL A 227 2.23 -9.22 -13.89
CA VAL A 227 1.60 -9.19 -12.56
C VAL A 227 0.42 -10.16 -12.48
N GLN A 228 -0.45 -10.18 -13.48
CA GLN A 228 -1.58 -11.12 -13.57
C GLN A 228 -1.11 -12.57 -13.60
N ALA A 229 -0.07 -12.86 -14.37
CA ALA A 229 0.48 -14.20 -14.50
C ALA A 229 1.13 -14.66 -13.18
N TRP A 230 1.88 -13.80 -12.51
CA TRP A 230 2.48 -14.09 -11.19
C TRP A 230 1.42 -14.28 -10.11
N SER A 231 0.42 -13.39 -10.03
CA SER A 231 -0.71 -13.54 -9.10
C SER A 231 -1.42 -14.90 -9.30
N THR A 232 -1.70 -15.27 -10.56
CA THR A 232 -2.29 -16.57 -10.90
C THR A 232 -1.36 -17.72 -10.52
N ALA A 233 -0.06 -17.59 -10.80
CA ALA A 233 0.93 -18.62 -10.53
C ALA A 233 1.13 -18.84 -9.02
N LEU A 234 1.16 -17.79 -8.20
CA LEU A 234 1.29 -17.93 -6.76
C LEU A 234 0.06 -18.58 -6.14
N ARG A 235 -1.14 -18.16 -6.55
CA ARG A 235 -2.40 -18.76 -6.06
C ARG A 235 -2.52 -20.24 -6.36
N GLN A 236 -2.11 -20.70 -7.54
CA GLN A 236 -2.23 -22.11 -7.90
C GLN A 236 -1.31 -23.04 -7.11
N THR A 237 -0.29 -22.52 -6.40
CA THR A 237 0.58 -23.32 -5.53
C THR A 237 -0.16 -23.87 -4.30
N GLY A 238 -1.25 -23.22 -3.89
CA GLY A 238 -1.97 -23.49 -2.65
C GLY A 238 -1.27 -22.98 -1.39
N ARG A 239 -0.06 -22.38 -1.48
CA ARG A 239 0.61 -21.67 -0.40
C ARG A 239 0.15 -20.22 -0.37
N ALA A 240 -0.13 -19.68 0.80
CA ALA A 240 -0.43 -18.27 0.98
C ALA A 240 0.89 -17.48 0.88
N ILE A 241 1.10 -16.78 -0.23
CA ILE A 241 2.32 -16.02 -0.55
C ILE A 241 1.93 -14.58 -0.82
N HIS A 242 2.56 -13.63 -0.11
CA HIS A 242 2.46 -12.21 -0.41
C HIS A 242 3.08 -11.88 -1.76
N LEU A 243 2.40 -11.08 -2.57
CA LEU A 243 2.94 -10.52 -3.80
C LEU A 243 3.12 -9.01 -3.66
N GLU A 244 4.37 -8.57 -3.64
CA GLU A 244 4.78 -7.17 -3.62
C GLU A 244 5.22 -6.70 -4.99
N LEU A 245 4.77 -5.53 -5.39
CA LEU A 245 5.17 -4.89 -6.64
C LEU A 245 6.07 -3.68 -6.37
N SER A 246 7.19 -3.59 -7.05
CA SER A 246 8.15 -2.49 -6.99
C SER A 246 8.50 -2.14 -8.44
N ASN A 247 8.70 -0.93 -8.84
CA ASN A 247 9.15 0.33 -8.33
C ASN A 247 8.30 1.43 -9.01
N GLN A 248 8.01 2.57 -8.36
CA GLN A 248 7.25 3.71 -8.93
C GLN A 248 5.98 3.33 -9.72
N LEU A 249 5.09 2.61 -9.10
CA LEU A 249 3.89 2.14 -9.79
C LEU A 249 2.97 3.31 -10.19
N SER A 250 2.37 3.17 -11.37
CA SER A 250 1.43 4.18 -11.87
C SER A 250 0.13 4.15 -11.08
N ILE A 251 -0.27 5.30 -10.54
CA ILE A 251 -1.55 5.45 -9.84
C ILE A 251 -2.76 5.28 -10.77
N SER A 252 -2.60 5.50 -12.09
CA SER A 252 -3.68 5.26 -13.05
C SER A 252 -4.06 3.77 -13.14
N ASP A 253 -3.17 2.89 -12.74
CA ASP A 253 -3.36 1.45 -12.74
C ASP A 253 -3.58 0.87 -11.33
N ALA A 254 -3.80 1.73 -10.33
CA ALA A 254 -3.96 1.34 -8.93
C ALA A 254 -5.01 0.22 -8.71
N ALA A 255 -6.14 0.28 -9.43
CA ALA A 255 -7.15 -0.78 -9.37
C ALA A 255 -6.62 -2.14 -9.83
N THR A 256 -5.69 -2.16 -10.79
CA THR A 256 -5.01 -3.39 -11.25
C THR A 256 -4.07 -3.92 -10.17
N TRP A 257 -3.27 -3.03 -9.57
CA TRP A 257 -2.37 -3.41 -8.48
C TRP A 257 -3.15 -3.99 -7.30
N GLN A 258 -4.22 -3.32 -6.87
CA GLN A 258 -5.13 -3.83 -5.84
C GLN A 258 -5.69 -5.22 -6.15
N GLN A 259 -6.06 -5.47 -7.41
CA GLN A 259 -6.69 -6.73 -7.81
C GLN A 259 -5.73 -7.92 -7.77
N TYR A 260 -4.44 -7.71 -8.04
CA TYR A 260 -3.49 -8.77 -8.33
C TYR A 260 -2.30 -8.85 -7.37
N SER A 261 -2.19 -7.96 -6.39
CA SER A 261 -1.07 -7.95 -5.45
C SER A 261 -1.50 -7.56 -4.03
N ASN A 262 -0.62 -7.79 -3.07
CA ASN A 262 -0.81 -7.49 -1.67
C ASN A 262 -0.12 -6.20 -1.23
N GLY A 263 0.82 -5.68 -2.05
CA GLY A 263 1.49 -4.43 -1.83
C GLY A 263 2.02 -3.84 -3.14
N TRP A 264 2.15 -2.51 -3.18
CA TRP A 264 2.65 -1.79 -4.34
C TRP A 264 3.40 -0.52 -3.95
N ARG A 265 4.63 -0.42 -4.41
CA ARG A 265 5.51 0.73 -4.21
C ARG A 265 4.96 1.98 -4.90
N THR A 266 4.75 3.03 -4.15
CA THR A 266 4.15 4.28 -4.63
C THR A 266 5.17 5.26 -5.20
N GLY A 267 6.46 5.03 -4.99
CA GLY A 267 7.53 5.92 -5.43
C GLY A 267 8.88 5.22 -5.59
N ASP A 268 9.90 6.02 -5.86
CA ASP A 268 11.31 5.61 -5.92
C ASP A 268 11.80 5.04 -4.59
N ASP A 269 13.03 4.51 -4.60
CA ASP A 269 13.70 4.04 -3.39
C ASP A 269 13.85 5.17 -2.36
N VAL A 270 13.61 4.85 -1.09
CA VAL A 270 13.79 5.78 0.02
C VAL A 270 15.27 5.96 0.37
N GLU A 271 16.10 5.03 -0.06
CA GLU A 271 17.54 5.11 0.10
C GLU A 271 18.14 6.30 -0.64
N CYS A 272 19.09 6.99 -0.03
CA CYS A 272 19.73 8.11 -0.69
C CYS A 272 20.85 7.71 -1.66
N TYR A 273 21.42 6.52 -1.53
CA TYR A 273 22.63 6.10 -2.27
C TYR A 273 23.76 7.13 -2.21
N CYS A 274 23.82 7.94 -1.14
CA CYS A 274 24.69 9.11 -1.02
C CYS A 274 26.01 8.82 -0.29
N GLY A 275 26.18 7.61 0.23
CA GLY A 275 27.40 7.15 0.89
C GLY A 275 28.30 6.28 0.01
N SER A 276 29.50 5.94 0.53
CA SER A 276 30.42 5.00 -0.12
C SER A 276 30.13 3.53 0.15
N GLY A 277 29.16 3.24 1.02
CA GLY A 277 28.71 1.91 1.41
C GLY A 277 27.20 1.92 1.62
N SER A 278 26.71 1.17 2.59
CA SER A 278 25.28 1.16 2.92
C SER A 278 24.83 2.43 3.63
N TYR A 279 25.70 3.03 4.43
CA TYR A 279 25.37 4.24 5.21
C TYR A 279 25.82 5.53 4.54
N PRO A 280 25.06 6.64 4.73
CA PRO A 280 23.76 6.65 5.38
C PRO A 280 22.73 5.90 4.54
N LEU A 281 21.72 5.28 5.20
CA LEU A 281 20.68 4.51 4.51
C LEU A 281 19.82 5.44 3.67
N THR A 282 19.41 6.57 4.26
CA THR A 282 18.53 7.56 3.61
C THR A 282 18.94 9.00 3.97
N ASP A 283 18.21 9.97 3.45
CA ASP A 283 18.18 11.35 3.91
C ASP A 283 16.73 11.84 4.08
N TYR A 284 16.56 12.92 4.84
CA TYR A 284 15.21 13.40 5.12
C TYR A 284 14.45 13.92 3.89
N ASN A 285 15.14 14.32 2.79
CA ASN A 285 14.45 14.74 1.57
C ASN A 285 13.69 13.57 0.95
N ASN A 286 14.28 12.37 0.96
CA ASN A 286 13.62 11.16 0.49
C ASN A 286 12.38 10.81 1.34
N VAL A 287 12.48 10.94 2.66
CA VAL A 287 11.32 10.78 3.55
C VAL A 287 10.23 11.83 3.26
N LYS A 288 10.62 13.10 3.02
CA LYS A 288 9.65 14.17 2.71
C LYS A 288 8.84 13.93 1.44
N LEU A 289 9.40 13.27 0.44
CA LEU A 289 8.67 12.96 -0.80
C LEU A 289 7.44 12.06 -0.51
N ARG A 290 7.46 11.26 0.55
CA ARG A 290 6.37 10.35 0.90
C ARG A 290 5.12 11.06 1.42
N PHE A 291 5.22 12.29 1.91
CA PHE A 291 4.04 13.06 2.33
C PHE A 291 3.04 13.31 1.19
N ASP A 292 3.52 13.64 0.01
CA ASP A 292 2.65 13.84 -1.15
C ASP A 292 2.19 12.51 -1.76
N GLN A 293 3.02 11.48 -1.71
CA GLN A 293 2.64 10.13 -2.09
C GLN A 293 1.53 9.59 -1.17
N ALA A 294 1.70 9.70 0.16
CA ALA A 294 0.70 9.31 1.14
C ALA A 294 -0.66 10.00 0.90
N ALA A 295 -0.63 11.32 0.66
CA ALA A 295 -1.86 12.06 0.37
C ALA A 295 -2.54 11.64 -0.94
N THR A 296 -1.75 11.25 -1.95
CA THR A 296 -2.25 10.93 -3.30
C THR A 296 -2.74 9.49 -3.40
N TRP A 297 -2.02 8.55 -2.77
CA TRP A 297 -2.32 7.13 -2.81
C TRP A 297 -3.30 6.67 -1.72
N GLN A 298 -3.62 7.52 -0.75
CA GLN A 298 -4.49 7.21 0.37
C GLN A 298 -5.76 6.43 0.01
N PRO A 299 -6.49 6.70 -1.09
CA PRO A 299 -7.72 5.98 -1.40
C PRO A 299 -7.53 4.53 -1.83
N PHE A 300 -6.30 4.08 -2.05
CA PHE A 300 -6.01 2.78 -2.66
C PHE A 300 -5.54 1.71 -1.66
N GLY A 301 -4.99 2.09 -0.48
CA GLY A 301 -4.64 1.13 0.58
C GLY A 301 -5.88 0.58 1.28
N ASN A 302 -5.97 -0.74 1.44
CA ASN A 302 -7.04 -1.39 2.20
C ASN A 302 -6.65 -2.82 2.63
N THR A 303 -7.48 -3.46 3.43
CA THR A 303 -7.25 -4.83 3.90
C THR A 303 -6.94 -5.80 2.75
N GLY A 304 -5.80 -6.46 2.84
CA GLY A 304 -5.30 -7.43 1.85
C GLY A 304 -4.38 -6.83 0.80
N GLY A 305 -4.22 -5.49 0.75
CA GLY A 305 -3.28 -4.82 -0.15
C GLY A 305 -2.99 -3.38 0.28
N TRP A 306 -1.72 -3.01 0.36
CA TRP A 306 -1.24 -1.81 1.03
C TRP A 306 -0.37 -0.94 0.11
N ASN A 307 -0.51 0.39 0.27
CA ASN A 307 0.42 1.34 -0.30
C ASN A 307 1.78 1.18 0.38
N ASP A 308 2.82 0.84 -0.38
CA ASP A 308 4.18 0.72 0.14
C ASP A 308 4.99 1.99 -0.14
N TYR A 309 5.45 2.64 0.90
CA TYR A 309 6.31 3.83 0.83
C TYR A 309 7.80 3.50 0.96
N ASP A 310 8.15 2.22 0.82
CA ASP A 310 9.48 1.66 0.94
C ASP A 310 9.96 1.43 2.37
N SER A 311 11.20 0.99 2.50
CA SER A 311 11.80 0.56 3.76
C SER A 311 11.76 1.63 4.85
N ILE A 312 11.64 1.16 6.08
CA ILE A 312 11.87 1.98 7.27
C ILE A 312 13.38 2.05 7.53
N GLU A 313 13.96 3.23 7.32
CA GLU A 313 15.38 3.49 7.40
C GLU A 313 15.77 4.03 8.78
N LEU A 314 15.47 3.25 9.82
CA LEU A 314 15.87 3.51 11.20
C LEU A 314 16.22 2.21 11.90
N GLY A 315 17.17 2.29 12.86
CA GLY A 315 17.66 1.14 13.61
C GLY A 315 19.10 1.29 14.06
N ASN A 316 19.90 2.08 13.34
CA ASN A 316 21.34 2.22 13.61
C ASN A 316 21.73 3.65 14.03
N GLY A 317 20.79 4.38 14.60
CA GLY A 317 21.03 5.70 15.15
C GLY A 317 21.39 6.73 14.09
N SER A 318 22.40 7.54 14.33
CA SER A 318 22.85 8.57 13.38
C SER A 318 23.39 8.02 12.07
N ASN A 319 23.73 6.72 12.00
CA ASN A 319 24.21 6.09 10.77
C ASN A 319 23.11 6.02 9.71
N ASP A 320 21.84 5.98 10.11
CA ASP A 320 20.72 5.93 9.19
C ASP A 320 20.59 7.19 8.31
N GLY A 321 21.17 8.31 8.75
CA GLY A 321 21.12 9.60 8.03
C GLY A 321 19.99 10.51 8.48
N LEU A 322 19.22 10.11 9.49
CA LEU A 322 18.09 10.85 10.06
C LEU A 322 18.37 11.27 11.50
N THR A 323 17.91 12.47 11.89
CA THR A 323 17.84 12.89 13.29
C THR A 323 16.79 12.07 14.05
N PRO A 324 16.82 12.02 15.40
CA PRO A 324 15.79 11.34 16.17
C PRO A 324 14.35 11.79 15.85
N ALA A 325 14.16 13.08 15.60
CA ALA A 325 12.85 13.63 15.24
C ALA A 325 12.39 13.16 13.84
N GLU A 326 13.30 13.09 12.89
CA GLU A 326 13.03 12.61 11.52
C GLU A 326 12.74 11.10 11.48
N ARG A 327 13.41 10.31 12.33
CA ARG A 327 13.12 8.87 12.49
C ARG A 327 11.70 8.64 13.03
N GLN A 328 11.29 9.42 14.05
CA GLN A 328 9.91 9.38 14.54
C GLN A 328 8.92 9.83 13.47
N THR A 329 9.28 10.82 12.66
CA THR A 329 8.46 11.29 11.52
C THR A 329 8.27 10.19 10.48
N GLN A 330 9.34 9.50 10.07
CA GLN A 330 9.24 8.40 9.11
C GLN A 330 8.28 7.31 9.63
N LEU A 331 8.52 6.79 10.84
CA LEU A 331 7.69 5.72 11.38
C LEU A 331 6.25 6.17 11.62
N SER A 332 6.01 7.46 12.02
CA SER A 332 4.66 7.99 12.18
C SER A 332 3.89 8.11 10.86
N LEU A 333 4.55 8.56 9.79
CA LEU A 333 3.90 8.72 8.49
C LEU A 333 3.53 7.36 7.89
N TRP A 334 4.46 6.38 7.89
CA TRP A 334 4.18 5.03 7.43
C TRP A 334 3.06 4.38 8.25
N SER A 335 3.11 4.48 9.57
CA SER A 335 2.05 3.92 10.44
C SER A 335 0.69 4.56 10.24
N LEU A 336 0.63 5.90 10.06
CA LEU A 336 -0.62 6.59 9.74
C LEU A 336 -1.20 6.12 8.41
N SER A 337 -0.35 5.80 7.46
CA SER A 337 -0.74 5.37 6.11
C SER A 337 -0.94 3.85 5.98
N ALA A 338 -0.87 3.10 7.08
CA ALA A 338 -0.96 1.63 7.08
C ALA A 338 -0.03 0.99 6.02
N SER A 339 1.19 1.51 5.88
CA SER A 339 2.19 1.03 4.92
C SER A 339 2.99 -0.11 5.53
N PRO A 340 3.44 -1.10 4.76
CA PRO A 340 4.35 -2.12 5.28
C PRO A 340 5.54 -1.50 6.02
N LEU A 341 5.89 -2.05 7.20
CA LEU A 341 7.03 -1.61 8.00
C LEU A 341 8.18 -2.62 7.86
N LEU A 342 8.85 -2.60 6.71
CA LEU A 342 10.02 -3.41 6.43
C LEU A 342 11.28 -2.62 6.75
N LEU A 343 12.05 -3.09 7.75
CA LEU A 343 13.27 -2.41 8.20
C LEU A 343 14.39 -2.59 7.18
N GLY A 344 15.10 -1.50 6.86
CA GLY A 344 16.27 -1.52 5.98
C GLY A 344 17.62 -1.56 6.73
N SER A 345 17.62 -1.44 8.06
CA SER A 345 18.81 -1.29 8.89
C SER A 345 19.53 -2.63 9.23
N ASP A 346 20.73 -2.53 9.77
CA ASP A 346 21.45 -3.67 10.35
C ASP A 346 20.88 -4.04 11.72
N LEU A 347 20.11 -5.11 11.79
CA LEU A 347 19.50 -5.57 13.03
C LEU A 347 20.49 -6.16 14.02
N THR A 348 21.72 -6.51 13.58
CA THR A 348 22.78 -7.01 14.47
C THR A 348 23.46 -5.89 15.28
N SER A 349 23.18 -4.62 14.93
CA SER A 349 23.77 -3.42 15.51
C SER A 349 22.73 -2.36 15.89
N LEU A 350 21.57 -2.80 16.38
CA LEU A 350 20.46 -1.91 16.73
C LEU A 350 20.85 -0.90 17.82
N ASP A 351 20.57 0.38 17.55
CA ASP A 351 20.60 1.44 18.56
C ASP A 351 19.44 1.27 19.55
N SER A 352 19.69 1.49 20.83
CA SER A 352 18.69 1.26 21.87
C SER A 352 17.50 2.21 21.80
N THR A 353 17.71 3.45 21.34
CA THR A 353 16.65 4.45 21.16
C THR A 353 15.75 4.04 20.00
N ASP A 354 16.35 3.63 18.88
CA ASP A 354 15.62 3.17 17.70
C ASP A 354 14.86 1.88 17.98
N LEU A 355 15.47 0.94 18.70
CA LEU A 355 14.78 -0.26 19.16
C LEU A 355 13.55 0.10 20.02
N GLY A 356 13.66 1.14 20.85
CA GLY A 356 12.51 1.68 21.58
C GLY A 356 11.41 2.25 20.68
N TYR A 357 11.78 2.95 19.62
CA TYR A 357 10.82 3.44 18.61
C TYR A 357 10.13 2.30 17.88
N LEU A 358 10.89 1.35 17.37
CA LEU A 358 10.39 0.19 16.62
C LEU A 358 9.51 -0.74 17.45
N LYS A 359 9.64 -0.74 18.75
CA LYS A 359 8.83 -1.53 19.70
C LYS A 359 7.72 -0.73 20.37
N ASN A 360 7.48 0.53 19.98
CA ASN A 360 6.39 1.31 20.53
C ASN A 360 5.04 0.74 20.06
N THR A 361 4.39 0.02 20.96
CA THR A 361 3.12 -0.68 20.64
C THR A 361 1.97 0.26 20.31
N ASP A 362 1.99 1.50 20.82
CA ASP A 362 0.96 2.49 20.50
C ASP A 362 1.09 2.99 19.05
N VAL A 363 2.33 3.19 18.56
CA VAL A 363 2.62 3.57 17.17
C VAL A 363 2.36 2.39 16.24
N LEU A 364 2.79 1.17 16.60
CA LEU A 364 2.51 -0.04 15.82
C LEU A 364 1.00 -0.32 15.72
N ALA A 365 0.22 -0.04 16.77
CA ALA A 365 -1.23 -0.19 16.71
C ALA A 365 -1.88 0.77 15.71
N VAL A 366 -1.29 1.95 15.49
CA VAL A 366 -1.75 2.87 14.44
C VAL A 366 -1.57 2.25 13.05
N ASP A 367 -0.45 1.60 12.79
CA ASP A 367 -0.21 0.89 11.53
C ASP A 367 -1.17 -0.29 11.35
N GLN A 368 -1.27 -1.09 12.38
CA GLN A 368 -1.93 -2.39 12.38
C GLN A 368 -3.46 -2.32 12.50
N ASP A 369 -4.05 -1.13 12.57
CA ASP A 369 -5.51 -0.95 12.43
C ASP A 369 -5.97 -1.04 10.96
N GLY A 370 -5.02 -0.92 10.01
CA GLY A 370 -5.28 -1.07 8.58
C GLY A 370 -6.11 0.06 7.97
N VAL A 371 -6.16 1.22 8.60
CA VAL A 371 -6.83 2.41 8.08
C VAL A 371 -5.79 3.40 7.58
N ASP A 372 -5.86 3.80 6.31
CA ASP A 372 -4.96 4.79 5.73
C ASP A 372 -5.44 6.22 6.06
N ALA A 373 -4.52 7.07 6.56
CA ALA A 373 -4.82 8.42 6.99
C ALA A 373 -4.91 9.40 5.82
N ALA A 374 -5.93 10.25 5.84
CA ALA A 374 -6.05 11.35 4.89
C ALA A 374 -5.23 12.57 5.33
N ARG A 375 -4.66 13.31 4.36
CA ARG A 375 -4.06 14.61 4.62
C ARG A 375 -5.16 15.67 4.84
N ILE A 376 -5.26 16.19 6.05
CA ILE A 376 -6.30 17.16 6.47
C ILE A 376 -5.92 18.59 6.09
N SER A 377 -4.62 18.93 6.19
CA SER A 377 -4.10 20.23 5.79
C SER A 377 -2.61 20.19 5.49
N SER A 378 -2.16 21.11 4.62
CA SER A 378 -0.76 21.38 4.34
C SER A 378 -0.57 22.85 3.99
N ASP A 379 0.50 23.46 4.52
CA ASP A 379 1.00 24.79 4.09
C ASP A 379 2.37 24.66 3.35
N GLY A 380 2.72 23.45 2.94
CA GLY A 380 3.99 23.09 2.30
C GLY A 380 5.10 22.77 3.32
N VAL A 381 4.92 23.09 4.60
CA VAL A 381 5.89 22.86 5.67
C VAL A 381 5.24 22.18 6.87
N SER A 382 4.09 22.68 7.32
CA SER A 382 3.27 22.02 8.33
C SER A 382 2.29 21.10 7.62
N GLN A 383 2.27 19.83 7.98
CA GLN A 383 1.36 18.86 7.40
C GLN A 383 0.58 18.14 8.51
N VAL A 384 -0.70 17.92 8.27
CA VAL A 384 -1.57 17.21 9.21
C VAL A 384 -2.21 16.05 8.49
N PHE A 385 -1.98 14.85 8.99
CA PHE A 385 -2.65 13.62 8.57
C PHE A 385 -3.51 13.10 9.71
N ALA A 386 -4.67 12.56 9.39
CA ALA A 386 -5.53 11.97 10.40
C ALA A 386 -6.36 10.82 9.84
N LYS A 387 -6.68 9.89 10.74
CA LYS A 387 -7.61 8.78 10.49
C LYS A 387 -8.51 8.58 11.70
N ARG A 388 -9.63 7.90 11.49
CA ARG A 388 -10.51 7.44 12.55
C ARG A 388 -10.34 5.93 12.71
N GLU A 389 -9.94 5.49 13.88
CA GLU A 389 -9.84 4.08 14.24
C GLU A 389 -11.22 3.42 14.37
N SER A 390 -11.29 2.11 14.22
CA SER A 390 -12.52 1.32 14.44
C SER A 390 -13.09 1.48 15.85
N SER A 391 -12.24 1.85 16.82
CA SER A 391 -12.63 2.22 18.21
C SER A 391 -13.47 3.50 18.29
N GLY A 392 -13.47 4.31 17.22
CA GLY A 392 -14.04 5.65 17.18
C GLY A 392 -13.08 6.76 17.62
N ALA A 393 -11.88 6.43 18.09
CA ALA A 393 -10.83 7.39 18.35
C ALA A 393 -10.23 7.94 17.03
N TYR A 394 -9.57 9.08 17.11
CA TYR A 394 -8.84 9.66 16.00
C TYR A 394 -7.35 9.59 16.28
N VAL A 395 -6.57 9.22 15.28
CA VAL A 395 -5.11 9.37 15.30
C VAL A 395 -4.72 10.52 14.39
N ILE A 396 -3.90 11.43 14.89
CA ILE A 396 -3.56 12.68 14.22
C ILE A 396 -2.06 12.88 14.29
N GLY A 397 -1.40 12.97 13.13
CA GLY A 397 -0.01 13.36 12.99
C GLY A 397 0.11 14.83 12.63
N LEU A 398 0.78 15.60 13.47
CA LEU A 398 1.08 17.01 13.27
C LEU A 398 2.57 17.14 12.95
N PHE A 399 2.90 17.26 11.67
CA PHE A 399 4.27 17.22 11.16
C PHE A 399 4.82 18.61 10.87
N ASN A 400 6.10 18.84 11.25
CA ASN A 400 6.90 19.95 10.81
C ASN A 400 7.99 19.47 9.84
N THR A 401 7.81 19.66 8.55
CA THR A 401 8.79 19.24 7.52
C THR A 401 9.91 20.26 7.28
N ASN A 402 9.95 21.38 8.04
CA ASN A 402 11.09 22.28 8.05
C ASN A 402 12.29 21.61 8.73
N THR A 403 13.47 21.73 8.15
CA THR A 403 14.68 21.06 8.63
C THR A 403 15.53 21.89 9.60
N SER A 404 15.12 23.12 9.94
CA SER A 404 15.95 24.04 10.73
C SER A 404 15.20 24.78 11.84
N VAL A 405 13.88 24.90 11.74
CA VAL A 405 13.09 25.74 12.66
C VAL A 405 11.93 24.93 13.25
N ALA A 406 11.79 24.95 14.57
CA ALA A 406 10.61 24.42 15.26
C ALA A 406 9.36 25.22 14.91
N LYS A 407 8.21 24.56 14.78
CA LYS A 407 6.94 25.19 14.41
C LYS A 407 5.80 24.74 15.30
N ASN A 408 4.81 25.62 15.46
CA ASN A 408 3.51 25.21 15.97
C ASN A 408 2.68 24.65 14.81
N VAL A 409 2.10 23.47 15.01
CA VAL A 409 1.25 22.81 14.00
C VAL A 409 -0.13 22.60 14.62
N SER A 410 -1.16 23.07 13.92
CA SER A 410 -2.53 23.07 14.43
C SER A 410 -3.45 22.20 13.61
N VAL A 411 -4.43 21.58 14.25
CA VAL A 411 -5.53 20.86 13.62
C VAL A 411 -6.88 21.37 14.13
N SER A 412 -7.83 21.54 13.22
CA SER A 412 -9.24 21.72 13.60
C SER A 412 -9.87 20.35 13.83
N LEU A 413 -10.29 20.07 15.06
CA LEU A 413 -11.00 18.83 15.40
C LEU A 413 -12.37 18.75 14.71
N LEU A 414 -12.98 19.91 14.45
CA LEU A 414 -14.23 20.00 13.70
C LEU A 414 -14.09 19.49 12.26
N LYS A 415 -12.95 19.74 11.61
CA LYS A 415 -12.68 19.20 10.26
C LYS A 415 -12.56 17.68 10.23
N LEU A 416 -12.29 17.06 11.36
CA LEU A 416 -12.24 15.60 11.51
C LEU A 416 -13.62 15.00 11.82
N GLY A 417 -14.66 15.83 11.98
CA GLY A 417 -15.97 15.40 12.45
C GLY A 417 -16.06 15.23 13.97
N LEU A 418 -15.09 15.76 14.73
CA LEU A 418 -15.06 15.71 16.18
C LEU A 418 -15.62 17.02 16.74
N TYR A 419 -16.92 17.05 16.97
CA TYR A 419 -17.68 18.26 17.38
C TYR A 419 -17.70 18.49 18.89
N GLY A 420 -17.31 17.50 19.70
CA GLY A 420 -17.23 17.61 21.16
C GLY A 420 -15.81 17.81 21.66
N SER A 421 -15.58 17.34 22.87
CA SER A 421 -14.26 17.28 23.46
C SER A 421 -13.63 15.90 23.26
N ALA A 422 -12.31 15.85 23.20
CA ALA A 422 -11.54 14.61 23.19
C ALA A 422 -10.41 14.66 24.21
N ASN A 423 -10.15 13.55 24.86
CA ASN A 423 -8.93 13.35 25.65
C ASN A 423 -7.79 13.01 24.69
N LEU A 424 -6.69 13.73 24.84
CA LEU A 424 -5.52 13.61 23.97
C LEU A 424 -4.39 12.89 24.69
N THR A 425 -3.75 11.95 23.99
CA THR A 425 -2.56 11.23 24.43
C THR A 425 -1.49 11.31 23.35
N ASP A 426 -0.28 11.66 23.73
CA ASP A 426 0.91 11.56 22.86
C ASP A 426 1.32 10.10 22.73
N LEU A 427 1.38 9.58 21.50
CA LEU A 427 1.64 8.14 21.25
C LEU A 427 3.12 7.77 21.33
N TRP A 428 4.02 8.76 21.25
CA TRP A 428 5.45 8.51 21.42
C TRP A 428 5.85 8.37 22.88
N THR A 429 5.19 9.11 23.77
CA THR A 429 5.55 9.18 25.20
C THR A 429 4.53 8.53 26.11
N GLY A 430 3.31 8.28 25.65
CA GLY A 430 2.17 7.84 26.45
C GLY A 430 1.60 8.96 27.36
N ALA A 431 2.13 10.19 27.24
CA ALA A 431 1.74 11.29 28.09
C ALA A 431 0.33 11.82 27.77
N SER A 432 -0.47 12.10 28.81
CA SER A 432 -1.73 12.82 28.62
C SER A 432 -1.45 14.29 28.26
N LEU A 433 -2.07 14.74 27.17
CA LEU A 433 -2.03 16.12 26.70
C LEU A 433 -3.28 16.91 27.15
N GLY A 434 -4.11 16.32 28.05
CA GLY A 434 -5.35 16.92 28.54
C GLY A 434 -6.52 16.74 27.57
N THR A 435 -7.50 17.63 27.67
CA THR A 435 -8.72 17.61 26.85
C THR A 435 -8.73 18.83 25.94
N ALA A 436 -9.09 18.59 24.66
CA ALA A 436 -9.27 19.65 23.67
C ALA A 436 -10.67 19.61 23.06
N SER A 437 -11.14 20.77 22.57
CA SER A 437 -12.36 20.94 21.80
C SER A 437 -12.14 21.97 20.69
N GLY A 438 -12.80 21.80 19.56
CA GLY A 438 -12.69 22.71 18.41
C GLY A 438 -11.35 22.61 17.66
N SER A 439 -10.22 22.74 18.36
CA SER A 439 -8.88 22.63 17.78
C SER A 439 -7.84 22.18 18.79
N TYR A 440 -6.70 21.69 18.26
CA TYR A 440 -5.50 21.43 19.06
C TYR A 440 -4.27 22.01 18.33
N THR A 441 -3.29 22.49 19.09
CA THR A 441 -2.02 23.00 18.58
C THR A 441 -0.87 22.30 19.30
N ALA A 442 -0.09 21.53 18.55
CA ALA A 442 1.21 21.06 19.00
C ALA A 442 2.20 22.21 18.93
N THR A 443 2.75 22.61 20.09
CA THR A 443 3.70 23.73 20.18
C THR A 443 5.13 23.26 20.01
N SER A 444 5.94 24.04 19.28
CA SER A 444 7.37 23.81 19.12
C SER A 444 7.71 22.41 18.58
N VAL A 445 6.94 21.90 17.61
CA VAL A 445 7.28 20.67 16.92
C VAL A 445 8.68 20.84 16.30
N PRO A 446 9.65 19.97 16.64
CA PRO A 446 11.05 20.17 16.24
C PRO A 446 11.22 20.12 14.72
N PRO A 447 12.36 20.62 14.20
CA PRO A 447 12.69 20.47 12.78
C PRO A 447 12.65 18.98 12.35
N GLY A 448 11.98 18.70 11.23
CA GLY A 448 11.79 17.33 10.73
C GLY A 448 10.92 16.44 11.62
N GLY A 449 10.26 16.99 12.63
CA GLY A 449 9.59 16.23 13.67
C GLY A 449 8.08 16.12 13.53
N VAL A 450 7.49 15.38 14.47
CA VAL A 450 6.06 15.09 14.54
C VAL A 450 5.57 15.12 15.99
N THR A 451 4.33 15.52 16.20
CA THR A 451 3.53 15.16 17.37
C THR A 451 2.44 14.21 16.90
N LEU A 452 2.50 12.97 17.34
CA LEU A 452 1.52 11.94 17.00
C LEU A 452 0.59 11.73 18.19
N ILE A 453 -0.69 12.04 18.02
CA ILE A 453 -1.66 11.98 19.11
C ILE A 453 -2.82 11.05 18.80
N ARG A 454 -3.34 10.40 19.84
CA ARG A 454 -4.65 9.76 19.83
C ARG A 454 -5.65 10.66 20.55
N ALA A 455 -6.74 10.98 19.86
CA ALA A 455 -7.84 11.79 20.39
C ALA A 455 -9.05 10.89 20.63
N VAL A 456 -9.34 10.59 21.89
CA VAL A 456 -10.48 9.76 22.29
C VAL A 456 -11.65 10.68 22.63
N PRO A 457 -12.74 10.65 21.83
CA PRO A 457 -13.91 11.46 22.11
C PRO A 457 -14.46 11.20 23.52
N THR A 458 -14.78 12.26 24.28
CA THR A 458 -15.45 12.11 25.57
C THR A 458 -16.94 11.84 25.38
N SER A 459 -17.60 11.22 26.36
CA SER A 459 -19.06 10.97 26.32
C SER A 459 -19.79 12.30 26.12
N GLY A 460 -20.59 12.39 25.07
CA GLY A 460 -21.25 13.63 24.62
C GLY A 460 -20.74 14.17 23.29
N THR A 461 -20.01 13.34 22.52
CA THR A 461 -19.45 13.68 21.20
C THR A 461 -20.47 13.96 20.11
N GLY A 462 -21.74 13.73 20.37
CA GLY A 462 -22.83 14.24 19.56
C GLY A 462 -23.17 15.67 19.95
N GLY A 463 -22.18 16.57 20.02
CA GLY A 463 -22.51 18.00 20.06
C GLY A 463 -23.32 18.34 18.81
N THR A 464 -24.48 18.96 18.99
CA THR A 464 -25.23 19.52 17.89
C THR A 464 -24.43 20.64 17.24
N ALA A 465 -24.26 20.61 15.94
CA ALA A 465 -23.56 21.64 15.18
C ALA A 465 -24.32 21.98 13.90
N GLU A 466 -24.12 23.19 13.39
CA GLU A 466 -24.60 23.56 12.07
C GLU A 466 -23.74 22.88 10.99
N VAL A 467 -24.37 22.27 10.00
CA VAL A 467 -23.72 21.76 8.78
C VAL A 467 -23.72 22.89 7.75
N VAL A 468 -22.55 23.50 7.52
CA VAL A 468 -22.40 24.69 6.66
C VAL A 468 -21.80 24.28 5.31
N GLY A 469 -22.49 24.58 4.23
CA GLY A 469 -21.99 24.38 2.86
C GLY A 469 -20.83 25.34 2.57
N SER A 470 -19.59 24.81 2.35
CA SER A 470 -18.37 25.61 2.15
C SER A 470 -18.44 26.57 0.95
N GLY A 471 -19.19 26.23 -0.09
CA GLY A 471 -19.37 27.08 -1.27
C GLY A 471 -20.51 28.11 -1.16
N SER A 472 -21.54 27.83 -0.35
CA SER A 472 -22.72 28.69 -0.23
C SER A 472 -22.74 29.53 1.04
N GLY A 473 -21.98 29.14 2.09
CA GLY A 473 -22.06 29.73 3.41
C GLY A 473 -23.41 29.52 4.10
N LYS A 474 -24.27 28.65 3.59
CA LYS A 474 -25.59 28.35 4.12
C LYS A 474 -25.59 27.06 4.92
N CYS A 475 -26.49 26.99 5.92
CA CYS A 475 -26.67 25.83 6.78
C CYS A 475 -27.67 24.83 6.18
N LEU A 476 -27.43 23.54 6.40
CA LEU A 476 -28.40 22.49 6.20
C LEU A 476 -29.55 22.72 7.22
N ASP A 477 -30.77 22.78 6.75
CA ASP A 477 -31.93 23.20 7.52
C ASP A 477 -33.07 22.20 7.31
N VAL A 478 -33.80 21.87 8.36
CA VAL A 478 -35.05 21.10 8.25
C VAL A 478 -36.19 22.08 8.00
N TYR A 479 -36.82 21.99 6.83
CA TYR A 479 -37.87 22.89 6.39
C TYR A 479 -38.96 23.06 7.44
N ASP A 480 -39.25 24.32 7.77
CA ASP A 480 -40.32 24.73 8.69
C ASP A 480 -40.27 24.05 10.08
N ASN A 481 -39.08 23.74 10.59
CA ASN A 481 -38.90 22.98 11.83
C ASN A 481 -39.64 21.63 11.89
N GLY A 482 -39.95 21.02 10.75
CA GLY A 482 -40.77 19.80 10.68
C GLY A 482 -40.09 18.63 11.38
N THR A 483 -40.88 17.82 12.12
CA THR A 483 -40.40 16.65 12.86
C THR A 483 -40.95 15.32 12.28
N ASP A 484 -41.80 15.40 11.29
CA ASP A 484 -42.46 14.23 10.69
C ASP A 484 -41.50 13.47 9.74
N PRO A 485 -41.59 12.14 9.67
CA PRO A 485 -40.87 11.36 8.67
C PRO A 485 -41.18 11.85 7.24
N GLY A 486 -40.12 12.13 6.48
CA GLY A 486 -40.23 12.67 5.11
C GLY A 486 -40.19 14.21 5.05
N THR A 487 -40.04 14.91 6.17
CA THR A 487 -39.75 16.35 6.12
C THR A 487 -38.46 16.59 5.32
N ARG A 488 -38.56 17.51 4.33
CA ARG A 488 -37.41 17.82 3.46
C ARG A 488 -36.34 18.63 4.21
N THR A 489 -35.12 18.50 3.75
CA THR A 489 -34.03 19.40 4.13
C THR A 489 -33.78 20.44 3.02
N GLU A 490 -33.28 21.61 3.40
CA GLU A 490 -32.93 22.69 2.46
C GLU A 490 -31.67 23.44 2.92
N LEU A 491 -31.17 24.35 2.10
CA LEU A 491 -30.08 25.26 2.47
C LEU A 491 -30.68 26.63 2.82
N TRP A 492 -30.51 27.04 4.08
CA TRP A 492 -31.02 28.32 4.57
C TRP A 492 -29.91 29.17 5.21
N SER A 493 -30.19 30.40 5.50
CA SER A 493 -29.25 31.26 6.23
C SER A 493 -29.00 30.70 7.63
N CYS A 494 -27.73 30.59 8.04
CA CYS A 494 -27.39 30.09 9.36
C CYS A 494 -27.96 31.02 10.46
N GLY A 495 -28.81 30.49 11.31
CA GLY A 495 -29.50 31.20 12.35
C GLY A 495 -29.40 30.52 13.71
N GLY A 496 -28.75 29.39 13.84
CA GLY A 496 -28.58 28.63 15.08
C GLY A 496 -29.87 27.99 15.61
N GLY A 497 -30.92 27.92 14.78
CA GLY A 497 -32.19 27.27 15.16
C GLY A 497 -32.03 25.76 15.35
N ALA A 498 -32.91 25.13 16.14
CA ALA A 498 -32.87 23.72 16.43
C ALA A 498 -32.95 22.84 15.14
N ASN A 499 -33.62 23.34 14.12
CA ASN A 499 -33.74 22.71 12.77
C ASN A 499 -32.46 22.81 11.94
N GLN A 500 -31.43 23.51 12.39
CA GLN A 500 -30.09 23.63 11.79
C GLN A 500 -29.02 22.92 12.61
N LEU A 501 -29.39 22.38 13.76
CA LEU A 501 -28.46 21.68 14.65
C LEU A 501 -28.54 20.17 14.43
N TRP A 502 -27.46 19.61 13.94
CA TRP A 502 -27.31 18.20 13.57
C TRP A 502 -26.37 17.49 14.54
N THR A 503 -26.74 16.29 14.95
CA THR A 503 -25.94 15.45 15.80
C THR A 503 -25.38 14.30 14.96
N PRO A 504 -24.04 14.19 14.79
CA PRO A 504 -23.47 13.02 14.09
C PRO A 504 -23.77 11.74 14.86
N THR A 505 -24.20 10.70 14.17
CA THR A 505 -24.39 9.37 14.76
C THR A 505 -23.08 8.58 14.77
N SER A 506 -23.02 7.51 15.57
CA SER A 506 -21.89 6.58 15.59
C SER A 506 -21.71 5.83 14.26
N ALA A 507 -22.71 5.86 13.38
CA ALA A 507 -22.65 5.26 12.05
C ALA A 507 -22.02 6.20 11.00
N GLY A 508 -21.67 7.44 11.39
CA GLY A 508 -21.10 8.44 10.47
C GLY A 508 -22.15 9.13 9.60
N GLU A 509 -23.43 9.01 9.94
CA GLU A 509 -24.55 9.69 9.28
C GLU A 509 -24.94 10.98 10.00
#